data_e53ab7dc01b11c7f1038ba27b65e8894
#
_entry.id   e53ab7dc01b11c7f1038ba27b65e8894
#
_cell.length_a   1.000
_cell.length_b   1.000
_cell.length_c   1.000
_cell.angle_alpha   90.00
_cell.angle_beta   90.00
_cell.angle_gamma   90.00
#
_symmetry.space_group_name_H-M   'P 1'
#
loop_
_entity.id
_entity.type
_entity.pdbx_description
1 polymer ?
#
loop_
_entity_poly.entity_id
_entity_poly.type
_entity_poly.pdbx_seq_one_letter_code
_entity_poly.pdbx_strand_id
1 'polypeptide(L)'
;MDEVKAKTPHGEMTVDQLAEIQPGMAAIMEEVGKRYTFTYYAAKGGNWKLAAYHLNQLRAAFRTAKVTRPKFADDLTAFDKEYLQPIFKAIHDQNWDEFEASFKRGELGSDFYHEKRGVSYIRYALPAQVPSNLYQGPPEKFQREGVKKEG
;
A
#
# COMPACT_ATOMS: atom_id res chain seq x y z
N MET A 1 -14.06 -38.93 -6.13
CA MET A 1 -12.87 -38.25 -5.52
C MET A 1 -13.29 -37.57 -4.22
N ASP A 2 -12.55 -37.82 -3.16
CA ASP A 2 -12.82 -37.15 -1.91
C ASP A 2 -12.54 -35.65 -2.04
N GLU A 3 -13.44 -34.83 -1.53
CA GLU A 3 -13.28 -33.39 -1.53
C GLU A 3 -12.08 -33.00 -0.64
N VAL A 4 -11.17 -32.19 -1.18
CA VAL A 4 -10.02 -31.68 -0.42
C VAL A 4 -10.50 -30.67 0.61
N LYS A 5 -10.14 -30.86 1.88
CA LYS A 5 -10.50 -29.97 2.99
C LYS A 5 -9.27 -29.52 3.75
N ALA A 6 -9.28 -28.26 4.14
CA ALA A 6 -8.32 -27.70 5.07
C ALA A 6 -8.87 -27.80 6.52
N LYS A 7 -8.00 -28.12 7.46
CA LYS A 7 -8.34 -28.20 8.90
C LYS A 7 -7.79 -26.98 9.62
N THR A 8 -8.62 -26.40 10.48
CA THR A 8 -8.22 -25.30 11.38
C THR A 8 -8.61 -25.65 12.82
N PRO A 9 -8.11 -24.92 13.83
CA PRO A 9 -8.58 -25.08 15.20
C PRO A 9 -10.08 -24.82 15.39
N HIS A 10 -10.72 -24.17 14.42
CA HIS A 10 -12.13 -23.78 14.46
C HIS A 10 -13.04 -24.68 13.62
N GLY A 11 -12.50 -25.65 12.91
CA GLY A 11 -13.24 -26.58 12.07
C GLY A 11 -12.56 -26.84 10.72
N GLU A 12 -13.29 -27.52 9.84
CA GLU A 12 -12.85 -27.83 8.49
C GLU A 12 -13.46 -26.87 7.48
N MET A 13 -12.71 -26.56 6.42
CA MET A 13 -13.17 -25.75 5.28
C MET A 13 -12.84 -26.48 3.98
N THR A 14 -13.75 -26.41 3.02
CA THR A 14 -13.50 -26.85 1.65
C THR A 14 -12.59 -25.85 0.93
N VAL A 15 -11.97 -26.28 -0.18
CA VAL A 15 -11.20 -25.38 -1.02
C VAL A 15 -12.08 -24.26 -1.58
N ASP A 16 -13.34 -24.54 -1.95
CA ASP A 16 -14.28 -23.54 -2.43
C ASP A 16 -14.60 -22.51 -1.36
N GLN A 17 -14.83 -22.95 -0.11
CA GLN A 17 -15.04 -22.00 1.01
C GLN A 17 -13.83 -21.11 1.24
N LEU A 18 -12.60 -21.62 1.16
CA LEU A 18 -11.37 -20.85 1.25
C LEU A 18 -11.26 -19.84 0.10
N ALA A 19 -11.63 -20.22 -1.10
CA ALA A 19 -11.63 -19.36 -2.27
C ALA A 19 -12.64 -18.20 -2.11
N GLU A 20 -13.80 -18.44 -1.52
CA GLU A 20 -14.83 -17.42 -1.30
C GLU A 20 -14.43 -16.34 -0.29
N ILE A 21 -13.66 -16.70 0.75
CA ILE A 21 -13.24 -15.76 1.80
C ILE A 21 -11.94 -15.02 1.50
N GLN A 22 -11.28 -15.30 0.37
CA GLN A 22 -10.08 -14.57 -0.01
C GLN A 22 -10.37 -13.07 -0.21
N PRO A 23 -9.42 -12.18 0.12
CA PRO A 23 -9.66 -10.74 0.03
C PRO A 23 -9.93 -10.32 -1.43
N GLY A 24 -11.02 -9.56 -1.61
CA GLY A 24 -11.39 -8.95 -2.88
C GLY A 24 -10.74 -7.58 -3.09
N MET A 25 -11.01 -6.98 -4.26
CA MET A 25 -10.39 -5.71 -4.65
C MET A 25 -10.71 -4.58 -3.67
N ALA A 26 -11.95 -4.49 -3.17
CA ALA A 26 -12.34 -3.44 -2.22
C ALA A 26 -11.51 -3.47 -0.93
N ALA A 27 -11.35 -4.63 -0.30
CA ALA A 27 -10.55 -4.79 0.90
C ALA A 27 -9.06 -4.50 0.65
N ILE A 28 -8.52 -4.97 -0.47
CA ILE A 28 -7.13 -4.75 -0.85
C ILE A 28 -6.88 -3.26 -1.12
N MET A 29 -7.78 -2.57 -1.81
CA MET A 29 -7.62 -1.14 -2.12
C MET A 29 -7.71 -0.24 -0.90
N GLU A 30 -8.40 -0.63 0.17
CA GLU A 30 -8.32 0.08 1.46
C GLU A 30 -6.90 0.04 2.03
N GLU A 31 -6.27 -1.12 2.02
CA GLU A 31 -4.85 -1.26 2.42
C GLU A 31 -3.92 -0.46 1.52
N VAL A 32 -4.13 -0.50 0.22
CA VAL A 32 -3.37 0.27 -0.77
C VAL A 32 -3.48 1.77 -0.49
N GLY A 33 -4.67 2.29 -0.29
CA GLY A 33 -4.91 3.71 0.00
C GLY A 33 -4.25 4.17 1.30
N LYS A 34 -4.35 3.37 2.36
CA LYS A 34 -3.65 3.63 3.62
C LYS A 34 -2.13 3.68 3.43
N ARG A 35 -1.55 2.67 2.77
CA ARG A 35 -0.10 2.61 2.55
C ARG A 35 0.39 3.75 1.67
N TYR A 36 -0.40 4.16 0.68
CA TYR A 36 -0.10 5.31 -0.16
C TYR A 36 -0.04 6.61 0.66
N THR A 37 -1.03 6.84 1.52
CA THR A 37 -1.07 7.97 2.46
C THR A 37 0.12 7.94 3.43
N PHE A 38 0.41 6.79 4.03
CA PHE A 38 1.52 6.64 4.97
C PHE A 38 2.87 6.87 4.30
N THR A 39 3.03 6.46 3.06
CA THR A 39 4.24 6.72 2.26
C THR A 39 4.48 8.22 2.12
N TYR A 40 3.45 8.99 1.81
CA TYR A 40 3.56 10.45 1.69
C TYR A 40 4.04 11.10 2.98
N TYR A 41 3.37 10.80 4.09
CA TYR A 41 3.69 11.44 5.37
C TYR A 41 5.03 11.00 5.95
N ALA A 42 5.44 9.76 5.73
CA ALA A 42 6.77 9.30 6.12
C ALA A 42 7.87 10.04 5.35
N ALA A 43 7.70 10.20 4.04
CA ALA A 43 8.64 10.97 3.20
C ALA A 43 8.66 12.44 3.60
N LYS A 44 7.49 13.05 3.78
CA LYS A 44 7.35 14.45 4.23
C LYS A 44 8.02 14.70 5.58
N GLY A 45 7.93 13.74 6.50
CA GLY A 45 8.56 13.81 7.81
C GLY A 45 10.06 13.51 7.80
N GLY A 46 10.62 13.08 6.67
CA GLY A 46 12.04 12.72 6.53
C GLY A 46 12.36 11.27 6.94
N ASN A 47 11.34 10.45 7.20
CA ASN A 47 11.53 9.01 7.47
C ASN A 47 11.47 8.21 6.17
N TRP A 48 12.52 8.31 5.37
CA TRP A 48 12.59 7.68 4.04
C TRP A 48 12.56 6.15 4.10
N LYS A 49 13.11 5.56 5.16
CA LYS A 49 13.03 4.10 5.36
C LYS A 49 11.61 3.64 5.65
N LEU A 50 10.85 4.40 6.43
CA LEU A 50 9.44 4.13 6.68
C LEU A 50 8.61 4.32 5.41
N ALA A 51 8.91 5.34 4.60
CA ALA A 51 8.26 5.54 3.30
C ALA A 51 8.47 4.33 2.38
N ALA A 52 9.69 3.82 2.27
CA ALA A 52 10.00 2.61 1.51
C ALA A 52 9.25 1.39 2.05
N TYR A 53 9.19 1.24 3.36
CA TYR A 53 8.43 0.16 4.02
C TYR A 53 6.96 0.18 3.62
N HIS A 54 6.30 1.34 3.71
CA HIS A 54 4.89 1.45 3.36
C HIS A 54 4.64 1.19 1.87
N LEU A 55 5.49 1.67 0.99
CA LEU A 55 5.35 1.42 -0.44
C LEU A 55 5.57 -0.06 -0.79
N ASN A 56 6.48 -0.74 -0.09
CA ASN A 56 6.65 -2.19 -0.21
C ASN A 56 5.42 -2.97 0.26
N GLN A 57 4.75 -2.52 1.33
CA GLN A 57 3.50 -3.12 1.79
C GLN A 57 2.36 -2.91 0.78
N LEU A 58 2.31 -1.75 0.13
CA LEU A 58 1.38 -1.50 -0.97
C LEU A 58 1.62 -2.49 -2.12
N ARG A 59 2.86 -2.69 -2.52
CA ARG A 59 3.22 -3.67 -3.55
C ARG A 59 2.87 -5.10 -3.16
N ALA A 60 3.00 -5.46 -1.87
CA ALA A 60 2.55 -6.75 -1.37
C ALA A 60 1.04 -6.93 -1.54
N ALA A 61 0.26 -5.88 -1.26
CA ALA A 61 -1.19 -5.88 -1.50
C ALA A 61 -1.51 -6.05 -3.00
N PHE A 62 -0.77 -5.41 -3.88
CA PHE A 62 -0.90 -5.62 -5.33
C PHE A 62 -0.63 -7.07 -5.75
N ARG A 63 0.41 -7.71 -5.19
CA ARG A 63 0.69 -9.13 -5.48
C ARG A 63 -0.48 -10.03 -5.08
N THR A 64 -1.07 -9.80 -3.92
CA THR A 64 -2.27 -10.52 -3.49
C THR A 64 -3.43 -10.28 -4.46
N ALA A 65 -3.69 -9.04 -4.83
CA ALA A 65 -4.77 -8.68 -5.76
C ALA A 65 -4.62 -9.35 -7.14
N LYS A 66 -3.40 -9.46 -7.65
CA LYS A 66 -3.13 -10.15 -8.93
C LYS A 66 -3.51 -11.63 -8.89
N VAL A 67 -3.38 -12.27 -7.74
CA VAL A 67 -3.76 -13.68 -7.55
C VAL A 67 -5.26 -13.82 -7.35
N THR A 68 -5.85 -13.01 -6.49
CA THR A 68 -7.28 -13.15 -6.12
C THR A 68 -8.24 -12.55 -7.14
N ARG A 69 -7.76 -11.62 -7.95
CA ARG A 69 -8.52 -10.92 -9.00
C ARG A 69 -7.67 -10.80 -10.27
N PRO A 70 -7.38 -11.93 -10.96
CA PRO A 70 -6.42 -11.95 -12.07
C PRO A 70 -6.82 -11.05 -13.25
N LYS A 71 -8.10 -10.73 -13.41
CA LYS A 71 -8.57 -9.80 -14.45
C LYS A 71 -7.97 -8.37 -14.30
N PHE A 72 -7.46 -8.01 -13.13
CA PHE A 72 -6.80 -6.72 -12.88
C PHE A 72 -5.27 -6.81 -12.87
N ALA A 73 -4.70 -8.00 -13.07
CA ALA A 73 -3.27 -8.22 -12.94
C ALA A 73 -2.44 -7.32 -13.87
N ASP A 74 -2.85 -7.17 -15.12
CA ASP A 74 -2.14 -6.34 -16.09
C ASP A 74 -2.20 -4.85 -15.73
N ASP A 75 -3.36 -4.36 -15.28
CA ASP A 75 -3.52 -2.98 -14.82
C ASP A 75 -2.64 -2.68 -13.59
N LEU A 76 -2.62 -3.59 -12.62
CA LEU A 76 -1.80 -3.44 -11.42
C LEU A 76 -0.30 -3.47 -11.75
N THR A 77 0.11 -4.32 -12.66
CA THR A 77 1.50 -4.39 -13.13
C THR A 77 1.91 -3.11 -13.87
N ALA A 78 1.05 -2.59 -14.74
CA ALA A 78 1.28 -1.35 -15.46
C ALA A 78 1.33 -0.15 -14.50
N PHE A 79 0.43 -0.10 -13.54
CA PHE A 79 0.42 0.96 -12.51
C PHE A 79 1.70 0.96 -11.68
N ASP A 80 2.17 -0.19 -11.22
CA ASP A 80 3.42 -0.29 -10.48
C ASP A 80 4.60 0.24 -11.29
N LYS A 81 4.70 -0.20 -12.53
CA LYS A 81 5.80 0.20 -13.41
C LYS A 81 5.80 1.71 -13.72
N GLU A 82 4.63 2.27 -14.02
CA GLU A 82 4.52 3.64 -14.48
C GLU A 82 4.50 4.65 -13.33
N TYR A 83 3.85 4.33 -12.22
CA TYR A 83 3.60 5.28 -11.14
C TYR A 83 4.33 4.97 -9.83
N LEU A 84 4.44 3.71 -9.43
CA LEU A 84 5.08 3.36 -8.16
C LEU A 84 6.60 3.32 -8.26
N GLN A 85 7.17 2.83 -9.35
CA GLN A 85 8.62 2.80 -9.52
C GLN A 85 9.27 4.18 -9.45
N PRO A 86 8.73 5.25 -10.09
CA PRO A 86 9.27 6.61 -9.91
C PRO A 86 9.20 7.10 -8.47
N ILE A 87 8.15 6.78 -7.73
CA ILE A 87 8.04 7.11 -6.30
C ILE A 87 9.14 6.38 -5.52
N PHE A 88 9.35 5.11 -5.81
CA PHE A 88 10.39 4.30 -5.17
C PHE A 88 11.79 4.87 -5.41
N LYS A 89 12.07 5.29 -6.63
CA LYS A 89 13.34 5.94 -6.98
C LYS A 89 13.54 7.23 -6.20
N ALA A 90 12.51 8.08 -6.12
CA ALA A 90 12.59 9.33 -5.36
C ALA A 90 12.81 9.07 -3.85
N ILE A 91 12.20 8.03 -3.30
CA ILE A 91 12.43 7.60 -1.90
C ILE A 91 13.87 7.15 -1.71
N HIS A 92 14.39 6.32 -2.60
CA HIS A 92 15.77 5.86 -2.56
C HIS A 92 16.78 7.02 -2.62
N ASP A 93 16.51 7.98 -3.50
CA ASP A 93 17.35 9.17 -3.67
C ASP A 93 17.11 10.23 -2.57
N GLN A 94 16.13 10.03 -1.70
CA GLN A 94 15.69 10.99 -0.67
C GLN A 94 15.40 12.39 -1.26
N ASN A 95 14.81 12.41 -2.45
CA ASN A 95 14.50 13.61 -3.20
C ASN A 95 13.02 13.97 -3.04
N TRP A 96 12.74 14.97 -2.21
CA TRP A 96 11.36 15.40 -1.93
C TRP A 96 10.62 15.92 -3.16
N ASP A 97 11.27 16.75 -3.98
CA ASP A 97 10.61 17.36 -5.14
C ASP A 97 10.19 16.31 -6.17
N GLU A 98 11.08 15.35 -6.45
CA GLU A 98 10.79 14.21 -7.31
C GLU A 98 9.71 13.30 -6.71
N PHE A 99 9.78 13.08 -5.39
CA PHE A 99 8.78 12.30 -4.68
C PHE A 99 7.39 12.94 -4.78
N GLU A 100 7.27 14.23 -4.48
CA GLU A 100 5.98 14.92 -4.51
C GLU A 100 5.38 14.94 -5.92
N ALA A 101 6.19 15.21 -6.93
CA ALA A 101 5.76 15.17 -8.34
C ALA A 101 5.29 13.78 -8.75
N SER A 102 6.06 12.74 -8.41
CA SER A 102 5.72 11.34 -8.72
C SER A 102 4.48 10.86 -7.96
N PHE A 103 4.34 11.28 -6.71
CA PHE A 103 3.16 10.97 -5.89
C PHE A 103 1.88 11.56 -6.51
N LYS A 104 1.90 12.82 -6.92
CA LYS A 104 0.77 13.47 -7.60
C LYS A 104 0.44 12.81 -8.94
N ARG A 105 1.44 12.38 -9.69
CA ARG A 105 1.21 11.59 -10.92
C ARG A 105 0.53 10.26 -10.63
N GLY A 106 0.88 9.59 -9.53
CA GLY A 106 0.23 8.37 -9.09
C GLY A 106 -1.26 8.56 -8.78
N GLU A 107 -1.63 9.71 -8.19
CA GLU A 107 -3.04 10.06 -7.98
C GLU A 107 -3.81 10.15 -9.31
N LEU A 108 -3.23 10.80 -10.31
CA LEU A 108 -3.83 10.89 -11.66
C LEU A 108 -3.91 9.52 -12.33
N GLY A 109 -2.92 8.68 -12.16
CA GLY A 109 -2.92 7.30 -12.65
C GLY A 109 -4.02 6.46 -12.00
N SER A 110 -4.23 6.62 -10.70
CA SER A 110 -5.34 5.99 -9.98
C SER A 110 -6.70 6.38 -10.57
N ASP A 111 -6.91 7.66 -10.81
CA ASP A 111 -8.13 8.16 -11.45
C ASP A 111 -8.33 7.55 -12.84
N PHE A 112 -7.28 7.48 -13.65
CA PHE A 112 -7.33 6.87 -14.97
C PHE A 112 -7.81 5.41 -14.93
N TYR A 113 -7.26 4.58 -14.04
CA TYR A 113 -7.65 3.18 -13.94
C TYR A 113 -9.04 3.00 -13.36
N HIS A 114 -9.47 3.84 -12.42
CA HIS A 114 -10.84 3.83 -11.92
C HIS A 114 -11.85 4.21 -13.00
N GLU A 115 -11.55 5.18 -13.84
CA GLU A 115 -12.38 5.52 -15.01
C GLU A 115 -12.44 4.37 -16.02
N LYS A 116 -11.28 3.80 -16.35
CA LYS A 116 -11.18 2.64 -17.25
C LYS A 116 -12.05 1.47 -16.80
N ARG A 117 -12.19 1.26 -15.49
CA ARG A 117 -12.98 0.17 -14.91
C ARG A 117 -14.41 0.53 -14.56
N GLY A 118 -14.86 1.74 -14.91
CA GLY A 118 -16.24 2.19 -14.68
C GLY A 118 -16.55 2.53 -13.23
N VAL A 119 -15.55 2.83 -12.43
CA VAL A 119 -15.69 3.19 -11.01
C VAL A 119 -15.10 4.57 -10.72
N SER A 120 -15.35 5.52 -11.60
CA SER A 120 -14.81 6.89 -11.52
C SER A 120 -15.25 7.67 -10.27
N TYR A 121 -16.25 7.18 -9.54
CA TYR A 121 -16.65 7.71 -8.24
C TYR A 121 -15.67 7.37 -7.10
N ILE A 122 -14.71 6.47 -7.35
CA ILE A 122 -13.63 6.17 -6.39
C ILE A 122 -12.46 7.10 -6.71
N ARG A 123 -12.22 8.04 -5.81
CA ARG A 123 -11.15 9.04 -5.93
C ARG A 123 -10.29 9.02 -4.69
N TYR A 124 -9.00 8.77 -4.85
CA TYR A 124 -8.07 8.94 -3.76
C TYR A 124 -7.90 10.44 -3.45
N ALA A 125 -7.96 10.78 -2.17
CA ALA A 125 -7.65 12.12 -1.69
C ALA A 125 -6.71 12.01 -0.49
N LEU A 126 -5.60 12.77 -0.52
CA LEU A 126 -4.65 12.78 0.59
C LEU A 126 -5.30 13.42 1.82
N PRO A 127 -5.42 12.70 2.95
CA PRO A 127 -5.94 13.30 4.18
C PRO A 127 -5.05 14.42 4.69
N ALA A 128 -5.64 15.43 5.34
CA ALA A 128 -4.90 16.54 5.92
C ALA A 128 -3.99 16.10 7.09
N GLN A 129 -4.31 14.99 7.74
CA GLN A 129 -3.53 14.40 8.83
C GLN A 129 -3.33 12.91 8.59
N VAL A 130 -2.16 12.40 8.98
CA VAL A 130 -1.87 10.97 8.87
C VAL A 130 -2.54 10.20 10.02
N PRO A 131 -3.45 9.26 9.72
CA PRO A 131 -4.05 8.41 10.75
C PRO A 131 -3.12 7.24 11.09
N SER A 132 -1.93 7.55 11.61
CA SER A 132 -0.90 6.56 11.93
C SER A 132 -0.36 6.76 13.33
N ASN A 133 -0.07 5.66 14.00
CA ASN A 133 0.63 5.63 15.30
C ASN A 133 2.14 5.44 15.15
N LEU A 134 2.67 5.45 13.94
CA LEU A 134 4.10 5.35 13.68
C LEU A 134 4.73 6.74 13.60
N TYR A 135 5.94 6.87 14.17
CA TYR A 135 6.70 8.11 14.09
C TYR A 135 7.16 8.38 12.65
N GLN A 136 6.79 9.54 12.13
CA GLN A 136 7.03 9.94 10.73
C GLN A 136 8.32 10.73 10.52
N GLY A 137 8.98 11.15 11.58
CA GLY A 137 10.23 11.92 11.50
C GLY A 137 11.47 11.05 11.29
N PRO A 138 12.65 11.67 11.14
CA PRO A 138 13.91 10.95 11.05
C PRO A 138 14.09 10.03 12.27
N PRO A 139 14.37 8.74 12.08
CA PRO A 139 14.40 7.77 13.19
C PRO A 139 15.40 8.13 14.29
N GLU A 140 16.52 8.73 13.93
CA GLU A 140 17.57 9.14 14.85
C GLU A 140 17.15 10.30 15.77
N LYS A 141 16.08 11.01 15.43
CA LYS A 141 15.51 12.10 16.25
C LYS A 141 14.39 11.63 17.17
N PHE A 142 13.99 10.35 17.07
CA PHE A 142 12.94 9.83 17.92
C PHE A 142 13.41 9.70 19.37
N GLN A 143 12.62 10.22 20.29
CA GLN A 143 12.89 10.13 21.72
C GLN A 143 11.63 9.65 22.44
N ARG A 144 11.81 8.72 23.40
CA ARG A 144 10.76 8.34 24.34
C ARG A 144 10.91 9.11 25.63
N GLU A 145 9.80 9.65 26.11
CA GLU A 145 9.79 10.25 27.46
C GLU A 145 10.18 9.21 28.51
N GLY A 146 10.98 9.62 29.48
CA GLY A 146 11.38 8.78 30.61
C GLY A 146 12.54 7.82 30.34
N VAL A 147 13.06 7.74 29.11
CA VAL A 147 14.27 6.97 28.81
C VAL A 147 15.47 7.90 28.78
N LYS A 148 16.35 7.79 29.77
CA LYS A 148 17.65 8.46 29.72
C LYS A 148 18.51 7.76 28.66
N LYS A 149 19.06 8.52 27.70
CA LYS A 149 20.14 8.02 26.87
C LYS A 149 21.30 7.69 27.79
N GLU A 150 21.66 6.41 27.90
CA GLU A 150 22.96 6.03 28.43
C GLU A 150 24.01 6.59 27.47
N GLY A 151 24.88 7.41 28.01
CA GLY A 151 25.92 8.10 27.25
C GLY A 151 26.99 7.17 26.69
#